data_59bc72fb2c20e6e061f62de0b3a00c58
#
_entry.id   59bc72fb2c20e6e061f62de0b3a00c58
#
_cell.length_a   1.000
_cell.length_b   1.000
_cell.length_c   1.000
_cell.angle_alpha   90.00
_cell.angle_beta   90.00
_cell.angle_gamma   90.00
#
_symmetry.space_group_name_H-M   'P 1'
#
loop_
_entity.id
_entity.type
_entity.pdbx_description
1 polymer ?
#
loop_
_entity_poly.entity_id
_entity_poly.type
_entity_poly.pdbx_seq_one_letter_code
_entity_poly.pdbx_strand_id
1 'polypeptide(L)'
;MDWDGLIDDVTTSHPDVKVSQMFGAPCVKRDTGKVAFCSWQGDVVFKLVDEDARAQALALEGAALFDPGMGRVMKEWVLVPAAHSGRWIELAGLSLAG
;
A
#
# COMPACT_ATOMS: atom_id res chain seq x y z
N MET A 1 -11.37 -1.33 9.08
CA MET A 1 -10.38 -0.23 9.04
C MET A 1 -10.56 0.50 7.72
N ASP A 2 -10.48 1.81 7.73
CA ASP A 2 -10.47 2.63 6.51
C ASP A 2 -9.10 3.27 6.33
N TRP A 3 -8.96 4.08 5.28
CA TRP A 3 -7.69 4.76 5.00
C TRP A 3 -7.25 5.66 6.16
N ASP A 4 -8.16 6.43 6.75
CA ASP A 4 -7.82 7.33 7.85
C ASP A 4 -7.31 6.57 9.06
N GLY A 5 -7.91 5.44 9.40
CA GLY A 5 -7.45 4.58 10.47
C GLY A 5 -6.08 3.98 10.20
N LEU A 6 -5.83 3.59 8.95
CA LEU A 6 -4.53 3.07 8.53
C LEU A 6 -3.45 4.16 8.66
N ILE A 7 -3.72 5.37 8.22
CA ILE A 7 -2.78 6.49 8.30
C ILE A 7 -2.47 6.82 9.76
N ASP A 8 -3.47 6.85 10.62
CA ASP A 8 -3.29 7.12 12.04
C ASP A 8 -2.34 6.10 12.68
N ASP A 9 -2.57 4.81 12.42
CA ASP A 9 -1.71 3.75 12.94
C ASP A 9 -0.29 3.82 12.39
N VAL A 10 -0.15 4.04 11.10
CA VAL A 10 1.16 4.06 10.44
C VAL A 10 1.98 5.27 10.89
N THR A 11 1.37 6.44 10.97
CA THR A 11 2.09 7.65 11.40
C THR A 11 2.50 7.59 12.87
N THR A 12 1.73 6.87 13.69
CA THR A 12 2.07 6.65 15.09
C THR A 12 3.26 5.69 15.23
N SER A 13 3.25 4.61 14.45
CA SER A 13 4.31 3.58 14.51
C SER A 13 5.56 3.95 13.72
N HIS A 14 5.41 4.79 12.70
CA HIS A 14 6.49 5.20 11.79
C HIS A 14 6.47 6.71 11.62
N PRO A 15 6.99 7.47 12.59
CA PRO A 15 6.88 8.94 12.55
C PRO A 15 7.68 9.60 11.42
N ASP A 16 8.54 8.86 10.74
CA ASP A 16 9.37 9.38 9.64
C ASP A 16 8.62 9.43 8.30
N VAL A 17 7.44 8.79 8.22
CA VAL A 17 6.68 8.75 6.96
C VAL A 17 6.02 10.09 6.69
N LYS A 18 5.76 10.35 5.41
CA LYS A 18 5.08 11.57 4.96
C LYS A 18 3.85 11.22 4.15
N VAL A 19 2.74 11.88 4.47
CA VAL A 19 1.51 11.74 3.68
C VAL A 19 1.59 12.71 2.50
N SER A 20 1.30 12.20 1.30
CA SER A 20 1.37 12.97 0.06
C SER A 20 0.26 12.51 -0.88
N GLN A 21 0.40 12.80 -2.18
CA GLN A 21 -0.56 12.38 -3.20
C GLN A 21 0.15 11.79 -4.42
N MET A 22 -0.47 10.79 -5.03
CA MET A 22 -0.01 10.14 -6.25
C MET A 22 -1.24 9.69 -7.04
N PHE A 23 -1.25 9.94 -8.36
CA PHE A 23 -2.40 9.63 -9.22
C PHE A 23 -3.71 10.30 -8.74
N GLY A 24 -3.60 11.47 -8.11
CA GLY A 24 -4.77 12.14 -7.54
C GLY A 24 -5.32 11.51 -6.27
N ALA A 25 -4.63 10.55 -5.68
CA ALA A 25 -5.05 9.84 -4.47
C ALA A 25 -4.03 10.02 -3.33
N PRO A 26 -4.48 9.97 -2.07
CA PRO A 26 -3.56 10.04 -0.94
C PRO A 26 -2.57 8.88 -0.95
N CYS A 27 -1.33 9.15 -0.59
CA CYS A 27 -0.31 8.13 -0.47
C CYS A 27 0.61 8.41 0.73
N VAL A 28 1.40 7.41 1.08
CA VAL A 28 2.41 7.53 2.15
C VAL A 28 3.77 7.31 1.54
N LYS A 29 4.67 8.26 1.80
CA LYS A 29 6.06 8.20 1.36
C LYS A 29 6.97 7.86 2.54
N ARG A 30 8.02 7.12 2.24
CA ARG A 30 9.11 6.87 3.19
C ARG A 30 9.91 8.17 3.40
N ASP A 31 10.74 8.19 4.42
CA ASP A 31 11.65 9.32 4.67
C ASP A 31 12.56 9.61 3.48
N THR A 32 12.83 8.62 2.65
CA THR A 32 13.61 8.76 1.41
C THR A 32 12.85 9.47 0.29
N GLY A 33 11.56 9.73 0.46
CA GLY A 33 10.70 10.31 -0.56
C GLY A 33 10.04 9.33 -1.51
N LYS A 34 10.34 8.03 -1.38
CA LYS A 34 9.72 7.00 -2.21
C LYS A 34 8.36 6.59 -1.65
N VAL A 35 7.38 6.39 -2.54
CA VAL A 35 6.03 5.97 -2.13
C VAL A 35 6.07 4.53 -1.65
N ALA A 36 5.47 4.26 -0.49
CA ALA A 36 5.34 2.93 0.06
C ALA A 36 3.97 2.32 -0.23
N PHE A 37 2.91 3.09 -0.07
CA PHE A 37 1.55 2.64 -0.41
C PHE A 37 0.66 3.84 -0.67
N CYS A 38 -0.48 3.60 -1.33
CA CYS A 38 -1.43 4.68 -1.62
C CYS A 38 -2.87 4.17 -1.58
N SER A 39 -3.80 5.09 -1.39
CA SER A 39 -5.23 4.83 -1.49
C SER A 39 -5.63 4.72 -2.96
N TRP A 40 -6.55 3.83 -3.28
CA TRP A 40 -7.06 3.69 -4.64
C TRP A 40 -8.51 3.21 -4.61
N GLN A 41 -9.44 4.13 -4.87
CA GLN A 41 -10.88 3.81 -5.00
C GLN A 41 -11.43 2.95 -3.85
N GLY A 42 -11.04 3.27 -2.62
CA GLY A 42 -11.48 2.55 -1.43
C GLY A 42 -10.57 1.38 -1.02
N ASP A 43 -9.67 0.97 -1.89
CA ASP A 43 -8.68 -0.07 -1.61
C ASP A 43 -7.32 0.57 -1.31
N VAL A 44 -6.31 -0.23 -1.04
CA VAL A 44 -4.95 0.26 -0.81
C VAL A 44 -3.97 -0.53 -1.69
N VAL A 45 -3.06 0.20 -2.32
CA VAL A 45 -2.00 -0.38 -3.15
C VAL A 45 -0.69 -0.26 -2.39
N PHE A 46 -0.04 -1.41 -2.16
CA PHE A 46 1.24 -1.48 -1.44
C PHE A 46 2.38 -1.78 -2.40
N LYS A 47 3.49 -1.06 -2.24
CA LYS A 47 4.73 -1.40 -2.95
C LYS A 47 5.46 -2.45 -2.13
N LEU A 48 5.52 -3.67 -2.62
CA LEU A 48 6.13 -4.82 -1.96
C LEU A 48 7.29 -5.33 -2.80
N VAL A 49 8.49 -4.85 -2.48
CA VAL A 49 9.71 -5.23 -3.18
C VAL A 49 10.12 -6.66 -2.85
N ASP A 50 9.91 -7.08 -1.60
CA ASP A 50 10.20 -8.45 -1.17
C ASP A 50 9.22 -9.44 -1.83
N GLU A 51 9.76 -10.47 -2.47
CA GLU A 51 8.94 -11.46 -3.18
C GLU A 51 7.99 -12.22 -2.25
N ASP A 52 8.43 -12.57 -1.06
CA ASP A 52 7.60 -13.31 -0.11
C ASP A 52 6.42 -12.45 0.38
N ALA A 53 6.69 -11.19 0.71
CA ALA A 53 5.64 -10.25 1.11
C ALA A 53 4.62 -10.05 -0.02
N ARG A 54 5.11 -9.91 -1.25
CA ARG A 54 4.26 -9.75 -2.43
C ARG A 54 3.40 -10.99 -2.67
N ALA A 55 3.98 -12.18 -2.54
CA ALA A 55 3.25 -13.43 -2.68
C ALA A 55 2.15 -13.57 -1.62
N GLN A 56 2.42 -13.19 -0.39
CA GLN A 56 1.42 -13.21 0.68
C GLN A 56 0.24 -12.28 0.37
N ALA A 57 0.53 -11.08 -0.13
CA ALA A 57 -0.52 -10.12 -0.49
C ALA A 57 -1.35 -10.63 -1.67
N LEU A 58 -0.70 -11.17 -2.69
CA LEU A 58 -1.38 -11.69 -3.87
C LEU A 58 -2.22 -12.93 -3.58
N ALA A 59 -1.95 -13.65 -2.50
CA ALA A 59 -2.74 -14.79 -2.07
C ALA A 59 -4.10 -14.38 -1.47
N LEU A 60 -4.29 -13.11 -1.12
CA LEU A 60 -5.57 -12.63 -0.62
C LEU A 60 -6.59 -12.57 -1.76
N GLU A 61 -7.80 -13.01 -1.48
CA GLU A 61 -8.86 -13.04 -2.50
C GLU A 61 -9.13 -11.62 -3.04
N GLY A 62 -9.11 -11.47 -4.35
CA GLY A 62 -9.34 -10.20 -5.02
C GLY A 62 -8.10 -9.30 -5.12
N ALA A 63 -6.98 -9.68 -4.48
CA ALA A 63 -5.74 -8.94 -4.63
C ALA A 63 -5.11 -9.21 -6.00
N ALA A 64 -4.47 -8.20 -6.57
CA ALA A 64 -3.83 -8.31 -7.88
C ALA A 64 -2.71 -7.29 -8.02
N LEU A 65 -1.83 -7.53 -8.97
CA LEU A 65 -0.84 -6.52 -9.34
C LEU A 65 -1.56 -5.26 -9.85
N PHE A 66 -1.06 -4.11 -9.43
CA PHE A 66 -1.72 -2.85 -9.70
C PHE A 66 -1.48 -2.37 -11.14
N ASP A 67 -2.57 -1.96 -11.80
CA ASP A 67 -2.53 -1.27 -13.08
C ASP A 67 -3.36 0.02 -12.93
N PRO A 68 -2.71 1.20 -12.98
CA PRO A 68 -3.43 2.47 -12.83
C PRO A 68 -4.24 2.89 -14.06
N GLY A 69 -4.47 1.98 -15.00
CA GLY A 69 -5.24 2.27 -16.22
C GLY A 69 -4.39 2.63 -17.43
N MET A 70 -3.07 2.44 -17.34
CA MET A 70 -2.15 2.75 -18.44
C MET A 70 -1.82 1.53 -19.32
N GLY A 71 -2.52 0.42 -19.08
CA GLY A 71 -2.27 -0.82 -19.82
C GLY A 71 -0.98 -1.54 -19.42
N ARG A 72 -0.35 -1.12 -18.33
CA ARG A 72 0.89 -1.73 -17.81
C ARG A 72 0.75 -2.04 -16.34
N VAL A 73 1.04 -3.28 -15.99
CA VAL A 73 1.04 -3.72 -14.60
C VAL A 73 2.33 -3.26 -13.92
N MET A 74 2.19 -2.69 -12.72
CA MET A 74 3.33 -2.28 -11.88
C MET A 74 3.73 -3.47 -11.03
N LYS A 75 4.84 -4.13 -11.38
CA LYS A 75 5.20 -5.47 -10.88
C LYS A 75 5.41 -5.58 -9.37
N GLU A 76 5.77 -4.49 -8.71
CA GLU A 76 6.01 -4.50 -7.28
C GLU A 76 4.83 -3.93 -6.48
N TRP A 77 3.76 -3.54 -7.15
CA TRP A 77 2.60 -2.90 -6.53
C TRP A 77 1.42 -3.84 -6.53
N VAL A 78 0.87 -4.08 -5.34
CA VAL A 78 -0.26 -4.99 -5.15
C VAL A 78 -1.45 -4.21 -4.62
N LEU A 79 -2.58 -4.28 -5.32
CA LEU A 79 -3.85 -3.75 -4.84
C LEU A 79 -4.48 -4.78 -3.91
N VAL A 80 -4.78 -4.35 -2.68
CA VAL A 80 -5.42 -5.19 -1.67
C VAL A 80 -6.80 -4.61 -1.36
N PRO A 81 -7.88 -5.38 -1.65
CA PRO A 81 -9.25 -4.89 -1.45
C PRO A 81 -9.56 -4.51 0.01
N ALA A 82 -10.52 -3.60 0.16
CA ALA A 82 -11.01 -3.16 1.47
C ALA A 82 -11.55 -4.33 2.31
N ALA A 83 -12.00 -5.41 1.67
CA ALA A 83 -12.43 -6.63 2.37
C ALA A 83 -11.31 -7.22 3.25
N HIS A 84 -10.05 -6.93 2.93
CA HIS A 84 -8.88 -7.38 3.68
C HIS A 84 -8.23 -6.25 4.48
N SER A 85 -9.00 -5.22 4.85
CA SER A 85 -8.46 -4.06 5.56
C SER A 85 -7.79 -4.44 6.89
N GLY A 86 -8.17 -5.54 7.50
CA GLY A 86 -7.52 -6.05 8.71
C GLY A 86 -6.05 -6.45 8.49
N ARG A 87 -5.63 -6.65 7.24
CA ARG A 87 -4.25 -6.99 6.87
C ARG A 87 -3.45 -5.76 6.44
N TRP A 88 -4.07 -4.61 6.28
CA TRP A 88 -3.41 -3.41 5.75
C TRP A 88 -2.26 -2.92 6.63
N ILE A 89 -2.40 -2.97 7.95
CA ILE A 89 -1.33 -2.52 8.87
C ILE A 89 -0.08 -3.38 8.69
N GLU A 90 -0.24 -4.69 8.61
CA GLU A 90 0.86 -5.63 8.38
C GLU A 90 1.54 -5.35 7.05
N LEU A 91 0.76 -5.19 5.98
CA LEU A 91 1.28 -4.94 4.65
C LEU A 91 1.95 -3.57 4.54
N ALA A 92 1.41 -2.56 5.21
CA ALA A 92 2.04 -1.24 5.29
C ALA A 92 3.42 -1.34 5.93
N GLY A 93 3.55 -2.09 7.03
CA GLY A 93 4.83 -2.33 7.67
C GLY A 93 5.83 -3.00 6.72
N LEU A 94 5.39 -4.00 5.97
CA LEU A 94 6.23 -4.69 4.99
C LEU A 94 6.65 -3.75 3.85
N SER A 95 5.76 -2.89 3.38
CA SER A 95 6.08 -1.92 2.32
C SER A 95 7.08 -0.88 2.80
N LEU A 96 7.01 -0.48 4.07
CA LEU A 96 7.94 0.49 4.65
C LEU A 96 9.30 -0.12 4.96
N ALA A 97 9.37 -1.41 5.20
CA ALA A 97 10.63 -2.13 5.49
C ALA A 97 11.46 -2.41 4.23
N GLY A 98 10.80 -2.46 3.08
CA GLY A 98 11.47 -2.70 1.79
C GLY A 98 12.14 -1.47 1.17
#